data_41b07310ffcb04fdcf5512ebb29b121c
#
_entry.id   41b07310ffcb04fdcf5512ebb29b121c
#
_cell.length_a   1.000
_cell.length_b   1.000
_cell.length_c   1.000
_cell.angle_alpha   90.00
_cell.angle_beta   90.00
_cell.angle_gamma   90.00
#
_symmetry.space_group_name_H-M   'P 1'
#
loop_
_entity.id
_entity.type
_entity.pdbx_description
1 polymer ?
#
loop_
_entity_poly.entity_id
_entity_poly.type
_entity_poly.pdbx_seq_one_letter_code
_entity_poly.pdbx_strand_id
1 'polypeptide(L)'
;MDRFEQNEKTPVTEGICLLTAVSPRRDEGTSPTGIIGRKLARQLLAMGRQVRVMAETDQCGGWPDTVEVVEGSITRPLECARAFDGAEAVFLAGAHASTVQDALALMRDASARRVVLLSSHGPEYEEANPPETWFWLAIEKAVERSGIDWTHIRPSAVMGAAVEGTYPATGSDWPDTVRADGVVREAFLGRGHYPFIHEEDLAAVVAAALTGDDHTRTIIEAVGPPLSTRSRIRSIAAALGRDIGTVDLAPDQGRANWRRLGWPDGAIDVTLYALEEYGTHYAELLQWTLDQRPSVQDIIGRPLRTYDDWVSENIDSFR
;
A
#
# COMPACT_ATOMS: atom_id res chain seq x y z
N MET A 1 49.35 23.11 -19.38
CA MET A 1 49.29 21.71 -19.86
C MET A 1 48.58 20.92 -18.76
N ASP A 2 47.27 21.13 -18.63
CA ASP A 2 46.46 20.58 -17.55
C ASP A 2 45.77 19.31 -18.07
N ARG A 3 46.12 18.19 -17.45
CA ARG A 3 45.45 16.92 -17.64
C ARG A 3 44.18 16.93 -16.81
N PHE A 4 43.01 17.10 -17.44
CA PHE A 4 41.75 16.73 -16.87
C PHE A 4 41.69 15.19 -16.81
N GLU A 5 41.85 14.61 -15.62
CA GLU A 5 41.49 13.25 -15.34
C GLU A 5 39.95 13.18 -15.37
N GLN A 6 39.43 12.64 -16.46
CA GLN A 6 38.03 12.18 -16.52
C GLN A 6 37.92 10.97 -15.61
N ASN A 7 37.33 11.19 -14.45
CA ASN A 7 36.91 10.12 -13.55
C ASN A 7 35.72 9.44 -14.20
N GLU A 8 35.95 8.44 -15.06
CA GLU A 8 34.91 7.52 -15.52
C GLU A 8 34.38 6.80 -14.28
N LYS A 9 33.22 7.27 -13.80
CA LYS A 9 32.40 6.49 -12.88
C LYS A 9 32.10 5.18 -13.57
N THR A 10 32.75 4.10 -13.16
CA THR A 10 32.35 2.73 -13.47
C THR A 10 30.85 2.63 -13.22
N PRO A 11 30.03 2.18 -14.19
CA PRO A 11 28.61 1.98 -13.93
C PRO A 11 28.50 0.96 -12.81
N VAL A 12 28.02 1.40 -11.65
CA VAL A 12 27.60 0.51 -10.59
C VAL A 12 26.49 -0.32 -11.22
N THR A 13 26.72 -1.60 -11.44
CA THR A 13 25.66 -2.57 -11.79
C THR A 13 24.74 -2.61 -10.60
N GLU A 14 23.72 -1.76 -10.65
CA GLU A 14 22.72 -1.71 -9.62
C GLU A 14 21.96 -3.05 -9.62
N GLY A 15 21.91 -3.71 -8.47
CA GLY A 15 21.29 -5.01 -8.31
C GLY A 15 19.79 -4.97 -8.56
N ILE A 16 19.18 -6.14 -8.69
CA ILE A 16 17.76 -6.30 -9.00
C ILE A 16 16.92 -5.89 -7.81
N CYS A 17 15.90 -5.06 -8.05
CA CYS A 17 14.78 -4.82 -7.13
C CYS A 17 13.69 -5.85 -7.41
N LEU A 18 13.47 -6.78 -6.48
CA LEU A 18 12.38 -7.75 -6.56
C LEU A 18 11.10 -7.19 -5.92
N LEU A 19 9.99 -7.23 -6.64
CA LEU A 19 8.65 -6.87 -6.14
C LEU A 19 7.83 -8.15 -5.99
N THR A 20 7.37 -8.48 -4.78
CA THR A 20 6.74 -9.77 -4.48
C THR A 20 5.22 -9.80 -4.62
N ALA A 21 4.56 -8.63 -4.71
CA ALA A 21 3.13 -8.54 -5.00
C ALA A 21 2.88 -7.32 -5.88
N VAL A 22 2.23 -7.53 -7.01
CA VAL A 22 2.11 -6.52 -8.07
C VAL A 22 0.69 -6.28 -8.53
N SER A 23 -0.28 -6.99 -7.99
CA SER A 23 -1.70 -6.82 -8.28
C SER A 23 -2.56 -7.05 -7.05
N PRO A 24 -3.74 -6.39 -6.96
CA PRO A 24 -4.63 -6.55 -5.82
C PRO A 24 -5.15 -7.98 -5.72
N ARG A 25 -5.25 -8.49 -4.49
CA ARG A 25 -5.93 -9.73 -4.17
C ARG A 25 -7.26 -9.43 -3.51
N ARG A 26 -8.33 -10.07 -3.95
CA ARG A 26 -9.67 -9.90 -3.38
C ARG A 26 -10.02 -10.93 -2.31
N ASP A 27 -9.39 -12.08 -2.33
CA ASP A 27 -9.82 -13.28 -1.64
C ASP A 27 -9.37 -13.37 -0.17
N GLU A 28 -8.42 -12.54 0.28
CA GLU A 28 -7.92 -12.61 1.66
C GLU A 28 -8.16 -11.33 2.48
N GLY A 29 -8.96 -10.40 1.97
CA GLY A 29 -9.39 -9.19 2.71
C GLY A 29 -8.26 -8.27 3.14
N THR A 30 -7.08 -8.41 2.57
CA THR A 30 -5.87 -7.81 3.04
C THR A 30 -5.23 -6.91 2.02
N SER A 31 -4.71 -5.84 2.52
CA SER A 31 -3.64 -4.98 2.06
C SER A 31 -3.74 -4.47 0.60
N PRO A 32 -3.56 -3.19 0.41
CA PRO A 32 -3.46 -2.53 -0.91
C PRO A 32 -2.17 -2.90 -1.68
N THR A 33 -1.56 -4.05 -1.40
CA THR A 33 -0.22 -4.44 -1.87
C THR A 33 -0.07 -4.38 -3.38
N GLY A 34 -1.09 -4.78 -4.13
CA GLY A 34 -1.04 -4.79 -5.58
C GLY A 34 -1.31 -3.43 -6.23
N ILE A 35 -1.98 -2.51 -5.55
CA ILE A 35 -2.34 -1.19 -6.11
C ILE A 35 -1.09 -0.40 -6.48
N ILE A 36 -0.02 -0.50 -5.70
CA ILE A 36 1.22 0.24 -5.91
C ILE A 36 2.24 -0.49 -6.78
N GLY A 37 2.11 -1.80 -6.99
CA GLY A 37 3.15 -2.62 -7.60
C GLY A 37 3.59 -2.14 -8.99
N ARG A 38 2.63 -1.87 -9.91
CA ARG A 38 2.94 -1.35 -11.25
C ARG A 38 3.47 0.09 -11.22
N LYS A 39 2.99 0.91 -10.29
CA LYS A 39 3.47 2.28 -10.09
C LYS A 39 4.89 2.29 -9.57
N LEU A 40 5.18 1.42 -8.60
CA LEU A 40 6.52 1.23 -8.04
C LEU A 40 7.51 0.75 -9.13
N ALA A 41 7.14 -0.28 -9.90
CA ALA A 41 7.98 -0.77 -11.00
C ALA A 41 8.34 0.36 -11.98
N ARG A 42 7.34 1.16 -12.40
CA ARG A 42 7.56 2.29 -13.30
C ARG A 42 8.52 3.33 -12.70
N GLN A 43 8.37 3.66 -11.42
CA GLN A 43 9.23 4.63 -10.74
C GLN A 43 10.67 4.11 -10.61
N LEU A 44 10.86 2.84 -10.25
CA LEU A 44 12.18 2.20 -10.17
C LEU A 44 12.87 2.15 -11.54
N LEU A 45 12.14 1.80 -12.61
CA LEU A 45 12.68 1.85 -13.98
C LEU A 45 13.09 3.27 -14.39
N ALA A 46 12.30 4.28 -14.03
CA ALA A 46 12.64 5.69 -14.28
C ALA A 46 13.89 6.14 -13.51
N MET A 47 14.21 5.49 -12.38
CA MET A 47 15.46 5.68 -11.62
C MET A 47 16.64 4.85 -12.19
N GLY A 48 16.45 4.11 -13.29
CA GLY A 48 17.47 3.26 -13.90
C GLY A 48 17.69 1.92 -13.17
N ARG A 49 16.77 1.51 -12.27
CA ARG A 49 16.92 0.24 -11.53
C ARG A 49 16.46 -0.93 -12.38
N GLN A 50 17.09 -2.10 -12.19
CA GLN A 50 16.61 -3.35 -12.72
C GLN A 50 15.43 -3.85 -11.86
N VAL A 51 14.32 -4.21 -12.50
CA VAL A 51 13.10 -4.62 -11.81
C VAL A 51 12.75 -6.05 -12.19
N ARG A 52 12.56 -6.88 -11.19
CA ARG A 52 11.94 -8.20 -11.29
C ARG A 52 10.63 -8.19 -10.52
N VAL A 53 9.60 -8.80 -11.08
CA VAL A 53 8.30 -8.95 -10.41
C VAL A 53 7.99 -10.42 -10.21
N MET A 54 7.47 -10.76 -9.04
CA MET A 54 6.83 -12.04 -8.78
C MET A 54 5.32 -11.82 -9.00
N ALA A 55 4.74 -12.52 -9.97
CA ALA A 55 3.36 -12.35 -10.38
C ALA A 55 2.64 -13.69 -10.50
N GLU A 56 1.38 -13.73 -10.15
CA GLU A 56 0.55 -14.92 -10.41
C GLU A 56 0.21 -15.02 -11.89
N THR A 57 -0.17 -16.21 -12.37
CA THR A 57 -0.33 -16.55 -13.78
C THR A 57 -1.13 -15.51 -14.58
N ASP A 58 -2.24 -15.05 -14.03
CA ASP A 58 -3.13 -14.05 -14.65
C ASP A 58 -2.56 -12.61 -14.65
N GLN A 59 -1.46 -12.39 -13.94
CA GLN A 59 -0.82 -11.09 -13.71
C GLN A 59 0.54 -10.97 -14.40
N CYS A 60 1.00 -12.03 -15.05
CA CYS A 60 2.28 -12.04 -15.77
C CYS A 60 2.29 -11.15 -17.01
N GLY A 61 1.14 -10.80 -17.54
CA GLY A 61 1.02 -9.98 -18.75
C GLY A 61 1.08 -8.47 -18.53
N GLY A 62 1.37 -7.74 -19.64
CA GLY A 62 1.30 -6.27 -19.66
C GLY A 62 2.45 -5.55 -18.93
N TRP A 63 3.58 -6.21 -18.73
CA TRP A 63 4.82 -5.60 -18.25
C TRP A 63 5.69 -5.13 -19.41
N PRO A 64 6.46 -4.03 -19.23
CA PRO A 64 7.50 -3.66 -20.20
C PRO A 64 8.54 -4.77 -20.39
N ASP A 65 9.12 -4.90 -21.56
CA ASP A 65 10.17 -5.91 -21.87
C ASP A 65 11.42 -5.79 -20.96
N THR A 66 11.59 -4.63 -20.32
CA THR A 66 12.68 -4.36 -19.37
C THR A 66 12.41 -4.91 -17.97
N VAL A 67 11.22 -5.43 -17.71
CA VAL A 67 10.83 -6.04 -16.43
C VAL A 67 10.94 -7.55 -16.55
N GLU A 68 11.74 -8.15 -15.69
CA GLU A 68 11.78 -9.60 -15.58
C GLU A 68 10.56 -10.08 -14.78
N VAL A 69 9.76 -10.98 -15.37
CA VAL A 69 8.58 -11.54 -14.74
C VAL A 69 8.84 -12.98 -14.34
N VAL A 70 8.68 -13.28 -13.07
CA VAL A 70 8.75 -14.64 -12.52
C VAL A 70 7.36 -15.01 -12.02
N GLU A 71 6.78 -16.06 -12.63
CA GLU A 71 5.51 -16.59 -12.15
C GLU A 71 5.67 -17.23 -10.77
N GLY A 72 4.81 -16.83 -9.83
CA GLY A 72 4.81 -17.33 -8.47
C GLY A 72 4.03 -16.47 -7.50
N SER A 73 3.97 -16.93 -6.26
CA SER A 73 3.31 -16.23 -5.15
C SER A 73 4.20 -16.17 -3.92
N ILE A 74 4.27 -15.01 -3.29
CA ILE A 74 5.02 -14.82 -2.04
C ILE A 74 4.44 -15.62 -0.86
N THR A 75 3.19 -16.07 -0.96
CA THR A 75 2.60 -16.97 0.04
C THR A 75 3.11 -18.41 -0.08
N ARG A 76 3.79 -18.74 -1.17
CA ARG A 76 4.47 -20.03 -1.43
C ARG A 76 5.89 -19.80 -1.99
N PRO A 77 6.77 -19.12 -1.21
CA PRO A 77 8.05 -18.63 -1.74
C PRO A 77 8.98 -19.76 -2.23
N LEU A 78 8.93 -20.94 -1.62
CA LEU A 78 9.77 -22.09 -2.01
C LEU A 78 9.44 -22.61 -3.41
N GLU A 79 8.20 -22.43 -3.90
CA GLU A 79 7.80 -22.83 -5.25
C GLU A 79 8.37 -21.91 -6.34
N CYS A 80 8.79 -20.69 -5.96
CA CYS A 80 9.31 -19.67 -6.86
C CYS A 80 10.67 -19.11 -6.38
N ALA A 81 11.50 -19.92 -5.74
CA ALA A 81 12.78 -19.52 -5.15
C ALA A 81 13.69 -18.75 -6.12
N ARG A 82 13.69 -19.12 -7.42
CA ARG A 82 14.46 -18.41 -8.47
C ARG A 82 14.16 -16.91 -8.57
N ALA A 83 12.99 -16.48 -8.09
CA ALA A 83 12.66 -15.07 -8.10
C ALA A 83 13.62 -14.21 -7.24
N PHE A 84 14.23 -14.83 -6.24
CA PHE A 84 15.15 -14.16 -5.33
C PHE A 84 16.61 -14.13 -5.86
N ASP A 85 16.95 -14.92 -6.88
CA ASP A 85 18.31 -15.01 -7.39
C ASP A 85 18.84 -13.64 -7.82
N GLY A 86 19.92 -13.18 -7.16
CA GLY A 86 20.56 -11.88 -7.43
C GLY A 86 19.72 -10.66 -7.04
N ALA A 87 18.63 -10.83 -6.30
CA ALA A 87 17.87 -9.70 -5.77
C ALA A 87 18.69 -8.98 -4.68
N GLU A 88 19.05 -7.72 -4.93
CA GLU A 88 19.74 -6.87 -3.96
C GLU A 88 18.77 -6.24 -2.95
N ALA A 89 17.61 -5.79 -3.44
CA ALA A 89 16.59 -5.17 -2.63
C ALA A 89 15.22 -5.83 -2.91
N VAL A 90 14.47 -6.11 -1.86
CA VAL A 90 13.17 -6.80 -1.99
C VAL A 90 12.07 -5.94 -1.40
N PHE A 91 11.06 -5.62 -2.22
CA PHE A 91 9.77 -5.14 -1.74
C PHE A 91 8.93 -6.34 -1.32
N LEU A 92 8.87 -6.57 -0.02
CA LEU A 92 8.12 -7.68 0.56
C LEU A 92 6.69 -7.21 0.84
N ALA A 93 5.77 -7.60 -0.02
CA ALA A 93 4.36 -7.30 0.08
C ALA A 93 3.55 -8.58 -0.11
N GLY A 94 2.42 -8.72 0.59
CA GLY A 94 1.55 -9.90 0.50
C GLY A 94 2.11 -11.15 1.16
N ALA A 95 3.15 -11.04 1.97
CA ALA A 95 3.69 -12.16 2.74
C ALA A 95 2.69 -12.65 3.79
N HIS A 96 2.76 -13.94 4.11
CA HIS A 96 1.96 -14.54 5.17
C HIS A 96 2.83 -14.89 6.37
N ALA A 97 2.32 -14.73 7.59
CA ALA A 97 3.07 -14.99 8.82
C ALA A 97 3.63 -16.43 8.88
N SER A 98 2.91 -17.40 8.31
CA SER A 98 3.35 -18.81 8.28
C SER A 98 4.47 -19.11 7.28
N THR A 99 4.69 -18.26 6.26
CA THR A 99 5.65 -18.53 5.17
C THR A 99 6.73 -17.44 5.03
N VAL A 100 6.64 -16.36 5.80
CA VAL A 100 7.61 -15.26 5.74
C VAL A 100 9.05 -15.70 6.05
N GLN A 101 9.22 -16.70 6.94
CA GLN A 101 10.55 -17.22 7.28
C GLN A 101 11.24 -17.89 6.08
N ASP A 102 10.47 -18.60 5.25
CA ASP A 102 11.00 -19.19 4.01
C ASP A 102 11.44 -18.10 3.02
N ALA A 103 10.63 -17.05 2.86
CA ALA A 103 10.98 -15.92 2.01
C ALA A 103 12.27 -15.22 2.51
N LEU A 104 12.38 -14.99 3.82
CA LEU A 104 13.57 -14.39 4.42
C LEU A 104 14.82 -15.29 4.30
N ALA A 105 14.65 -16.60 4.36
CA ALA A 105 15.75 -17.55 4.10
C ALA A 105 16.25 -17.43 2.66
N LEU A 106 15.35 -17.42 1.67
CA LEU A 106 15.70 -17.23 0.26
C LEU A 106 16.39 -15.88 0.01
N MET A 107 15.94 -14.79 0.67
CA MET A 107 16.60 -13.49 0.59
C MET A 107 18.03 -13.53 1.13
N ARG A 108 18.28 -14.21 2.28
CA ARG A 108 19.63 -14.38 2.83
C ARG A 108 20.52 -15.20 1.91
N ASP A 109 20.01 -16.32 1.36
CA ASP A 109 20.73 -17.19 0.43
C ASP A 109 21.11 -16.42 -0.85
N ALA A 110 20.24 -15.53 -1.31
CA ALA A 110 20.51 -14.62 -2.43
C ALA A 110 21.43 -13.44 -2.05
N SER A 111 21.81 -13.31 -0.78
CA SER A 111 22.59 -12.17 -0.25
C SER A 111 21.87 -10.82 -0.45
N ALA A 112 20.54 -10.80 -0.37
CA ALA A 112 19.77 -9.57 -0.42
C ALA A 112 20.22 -8.61 0.70
N ARG A 113 20.55 -7.39 0.33
CA ARG A 113 21.06 -6.37 1.25
C ARG A 113 19.92 -5.73 2.04
N ARG A 114 18.72 -5.64 1.43
CA ARG A 114 17.62 -4.86 1.97
C ARG A 114 16.26 -5.51 1.72
N VAL A 115 15.39 -5.39 2.72
CA VAL A 115 13.97 -5.70 2.61
C VAL A 115 13.13 -4.48 3.00
N VAL A 116 12.21 -4.07 2.13
CA VAL A 116 11.21 -3.05 2.42
C VAL A 116 9.88 -3.77 2.55
N LEU A 117 9.39 -3.89 3.77
CA LEU A 117 8.12 -4.54 4.08
C LEU A 117 6.97 -3.56 3.91
N LEU A 118 5.99 -3.89 3.09
CA LEU A 118 4.68 -3.25 3.17
C LEU A 118 3.89 -3.93 4.28
N SER A 119 3.80 -3.25 5.40
CA SER A 119 3.05 -3.64 6.58
C SER A 119 1.65 -3.00 6.56
N SER A 120 1.06 -2.79 7.70
CA SER A 120 -0.23 -2.13 7.89
C SER A 120 -0.07 -1.00 8.90
N HIS A 121 -1.07 -0.13 8.99
CA HIS A 121 -1.18 0.85 10.07
C HIS A 121 -1.58 0.13 11.36
N GLY A 122 -0.84 0.39 12.43
CA GLY A 122 -1.17 -0.07 13.79
C GLY A 122 -0.85 -1.53 14.15
N PRO A 123 0.21 -2.19 13.61
CA PRO A 123 0.57 -3.56 14.04
C PRO A 123 0.84 -3.67 15.54
N GLU A 124 1.28 -2.59 16.18
CA GLU A 124 1.54 -2.53 17.63
C GLU A 124 0.29 -2.81 18.47
N TYR A 125 -0.91 -2.59 17.95
CA TYR A 125 -2.15 -2.96 18.65
C TYR A 125 -2.32 -4.48 18.78
N GLU A 126 -1.64 -5.26 17.94
CA GLU A 126 -1.62 -6.72 18.05
C GLU A 126 -0.89 -7.19 19.32
N GLU A 127 0.01 -6.37 19.91
CA GLU A 127 0.73 -6.71 21.16
C GLU A 127 -0.20 -6.95 22.34
N ALA A 128 -1.41 -6.40 22.31
CA ALA A 128 -2.42 -6.66 23.33
C ALA A 128 -3.03 -8.08 23.26
N ASN A 129 -2.73 -8.83 22.21
CA ASN A 129 -3.24 -10.16 21.95
C ASN A 129 -2.14 -11.22 22.04
N PRO A 130 -2.47 -12.50 22.24
CA PRO A 130 -1.49 -13.57 22.23
C PRO A 130 -0.67 -13.62 20.92
N PRO A 131 0.67 -13.83 20.98
CA PRO A 131 1.56 -13.80 19.82
C PRO A 131 1.16 -14.73 18.65
N GLU A 132 0.49 -15.81 18.96
CA GLU A 132 -0.02 -16.77 17.96
C GLU A 132 -1.16 -16.20 17.10
N THR A 133 -1.74 -15.09 17.51
CA THR A 133 -2.79 -14.38 16.77
C THR A 133 -2.27 -13.18 15.97
N TRP A 134 -0.99 -12.83 16.13
CA TRP A 134 -0.39 -11.73 15.40
C TRP A 134 -0.30 -12.03 13.91
N PHE A 135 -0.61 -11.06 13.10
CA PHE A 135 -0.45 -11.13 11.65
C PHE A 135 0.64 -10.17 11.16
N TRP A 136 0.37 -8.88 11.19
CA TRP A 136 1.33 -7.87 10.72
C TRP A 136 2.54 -7.77 11.63
N LEU A 137 2.32 -7.75 12.93
CA LEU A 137 3.39 -7.70 13.92
C LEU A 137 4.30 -8.93 13.84
N ALA A 138 3.72 -10.12 13.60
CA ALA A 138 4.51 -11.34 13.42
C ALA A 138 5.46 -11.23 12.22
N ILE A 139 5.00 -10.65 11.11
CA ILE A 139 5.81 -10.44 9.90
C ILE A 139 6.91 -9.40 10.17
N GLU A 140 6.57 -8.25 10.78
CA GLU A 140 7.56 -7.23 11.15
C GLU A 140 8.65 -7.81 12.05
N LYS A 141 8.28 -8.54 13.12
CA LYS A 141 9.24 -9.19 14.02
C LYS A 141 10.09 -10.26 13.33
N ALA A 142 9.55 -10.97 12.35
CA ALA A 142 10.33 -11.91 11.55
C ALA A 142 11.38 -11.16 10.70
N VAL A 143 11.00 -10.08 10.04
CA VAL A 143 11.88 -9.24 9.24
C VAL A 143 12.99 -8.61 10.08
N GLU A 144 12.66 -8.01 11.24
CA GLU A 144 13.63 -7.42 12.18
C GLU A 144 14.71 -8.42 12.61
N ARG A 145 14.32 -9.68 12.80
CA ARG A 145 15.22 -10.77 13.23
C ARG A 145 15.99 -11.45 12.09
N SER A 146 15.70 -11.10 10.85
CA SER A 146 16.26 -11.77 9.68
C SER A 146 17.77 -11.54 9.48
N GLY A 147 18.31 -10.46 10.05
CA GLY A 147 19.71 -10.02 9.81
C GLY A 147 19.88 -9.22 8.52
N ILE A 148 18.83 -9.06 7.70
CA ILE A 148 18.82 -8.20 6.51
C ILE A 148 18.49 -6.77 6.95
N ASP A 149 19.04 -5.76 6.30
CA ASP A 149 18.62 -4.38 6.55
C ASP A 149 17.16 -4.19 6.13
N TRP A 150 16.38 -3.53 6.96
CA TRP A 150 14.94 -3.48 6.78
C TRP A 150 14.36 -2.06 6.88
N THR A 151 13.22 -1.85 6.23
CA THR A 151 12.34 -0.70 6.43
C THR A 151 10.91 -1.20 6.45
N HIS A 152 10.13 -0.84 7.46
CA HIS A 152 8.69 -1.10 7.51
C HIS A 152 7.93 0.12 7.01
N ILE A 153 7.08 -0.08 6.01
CA ILE A 153 6.16 0.94 5.51
C ILE A 153 4.76 0.58 6.03
N ARG A 154 4.20 1.46 6.85
CA ARG A 154 2.86 1.33 7.43
C ARG A 154 1.92 2.35 6.76
N PRO A 155 1.20 1.96 5.71
CA PRO A 155 0.35 2.88 4.97
C PRO A 155 -0.96 3.15 5.70
N SER A 156 -1.49 4.37 5.54
CA SER A 156 -2.92 4.63 5.71
C SER A 156 -3.73 4.02 4.56
N ALA A 157 -5.06 4.18 4.56
CA ALA A 157 -5.89 3.72 3.45
C ALA A 157 -5.39 4.29 2.11
N VAL A 158 -5.22 3.44 1.12
CA VAL A 158 -4.77 3.84 -0.21
C VAL A 158 -5.97 4.27 -1.05
N MET A 159 -5.90 5.45 -1.68
CA MET A 159 -7.03 6.01 -2.43
C MET A 159 -7.50 5.08 -3.54
N GLY A 160 -6.58 4.43 -4.26
CA GLY A 160 -6.88 3.49 -5.34
C GLY A 160 -7.73 2.29 -4.93
N ALA A 161 -7.77 1.94 -3.65
CA ALA A 161 -8.62 0.86 -3.15
C ALA A 161 -10.12 1.09 -3.37
N ALA A 162 -10.55 2.34 -3.57
CA ALA A 162 -11.94 2.65 -3.93
C ALA A 162 -12.34 2.09 -5.30
N VAL A 163 -11.41 2.00 -6.25
CA VAL A 163 -11.62 1.44 -7.59
C VAL A 163 -11.25 -0.04 -7.63
N GLU A 164 -10.19 -0.41 -6.95
CA GLU A 164 -9.68 -1.78 -6.92
C GLU A 164 -10.49 -2.71 -5.99
N GLY A 165 -11.35 -2.16 -5.14
CA GLY A 165 -12.24 -2.93 -4.26
C GLY A 165 -11.54 -3.71 -3.16
N THR A 166 -10.43 -3.19 -2.61
CA THR A 166 -9.56 -3.92 -1.68
C THR A 166 -9.85 -3.69 -0.20
N TYR A 167 -10.68 -2.71 0.17
CA TYR A 167 -10.96 -2.38 1.57
C TYR A 167 -12.28 -1.63 1.75
N PRO A 168 -13.14 -1.97 2.76
CA PRO A 168 -14.47 -1.37 2.93
C PRO A 168 -14.46 0.16 3.12
N ALA A 169 -13.59 0.68 4.00
CA ALA A 169 -13.53 2.11 4.32
C ALA A 169 -13.19 3.03 3.13
N THR A 170 -12.71 2.47 2.04
CA THR A 170 -12.28 3.26 0.88
C THR A 170 -13.43 3.65 -0.04
N GLY A 171 -14.64 3.09 0.15
CA GLY A 171 -15.78 3.31 -0.73
C GLY A 171 -15.73 2.44 -1.99
N SER A 172 -15.36 1.18 -1.85
CA SER A 172 -15.17 0.24 -2.96
C SER A 172 -16.42 -0.04 -3.79
N ASP A 173 -17.62 0.25 -3.29
CA ASP A 173 -18.89 0.16 -4.02
C ASP A 173 -19.35 1.49 -4.61
N TRP A 174 -18.66 2.60 -4.32
CA TRP A 174 -19.09 3.92 -4.79
C TRP A 174 -19.06 4.06 -6.31
N PRO A 175 -18.07 3.53 -7.05
CA PRO A 175 -18.13 3.57 -8.51
C PRO A 175 -19.42 2.97 -9.05
N ASP A 176 -19.83 1.81 -8.54
CA ASP A 176 -21.03 1.11 -9.00
C ASP A 176 -22.31 1.85 -8.60
N THR A 177 -22.43 2.29 -7.35
CA THR A 177 -23.64 2.98 -6.87
C THR A 177 -23.80 4.36 -7.47
N VAL A 178 -22.70 5.10 -7.68
CA VAL A 178 -22.73 6.41 -8.36
C VAL A 178 -23.15 6.29 -9.81
N ARG A 179 -22.73 5.23 -10.53
CA ARG A 179 -23.20 4.95 -11.89
C ARG A 179 -24.66 4.51 -11.95
N ALA A 180 -25.06 3.65 -11.00
CA ALA A 180 -26.38 3.02 -11.03
C ALA A 180 -27.52 3.98 -10.67
N ASP A 181 -27.40 4.72 -9.57
CA ASP A 181 -28.45 5.58 -9.05
C ASP A 181 -27.98 6.96 -8.54
N GLY A 182 -26.68 7.23 -8.61
CA GLY A 182 -26.12 8.50 -8.16
C GLY A 182 -26.13 8.68 -6.64
N VAL A 183 -26.15 7.59 -5.87
CA VAL A 183 -26.28 7.66 -4.40
C VAL A 183 -25.17 6.84 -3.72
N VAL A 184 -24.44 7.47 -2.81
CA VAL A 184 -23.52 6.80 -1.89
C VAL A 184 -24.22 6.50 -0.57
N ARG A 185 -24.10 5.26 -0.12
CA ARG A 185 -24.67 4.75 1.12
C ARG A 185 -23.56 4.27 2.03
N GLU A 186 -23.29 4.99 3.12
CA GLU A 186 -22.12 4.72 3.97
C GLU A 186 -22.47 4.94 5.44
N ALA A 187 -21.84 4.13 6.33
CA ALA A 187 -21.92 4.34 7.76
C ALA A 187 -21.04 5.52 8.18
N PHE A 188 -21.45 6.24 9.22
CA PHE A 188 -20.71 7.40 9.76
C PHE A 188 -20.46 8.53 8.75
N LEU A 189 -21.34 8.70 7.78
CA LEU A 189 -21.22 9.66 6.70
C LEU A 189 -20.95 11.10 7.19
N GLY A 190 -21.56 11.48 8.30
CA GLY A 190 -21.46 12.81 8.88
C GLY A 190 -20.20 13.06 9.73
N ARG A 191 -19.61 12.01 10.29
CA ARG A 191 -18.50 12.10 11.25
C ARG A 191 -17.32 11.20 10.94
N GLY A 192 -17.46 10.21 10.04
CA GLY A 192 -16.37 9.31 9.68
C GLY A 192 -15.23 10.04 9.01
N HIS A 193 -14.04 9.91 9.59
CA HIS A 193 -12.78 10.38 9.02
C HIS A 193 -11.83 9.19 8.90
N TYR A 194 -10.99 9.22 7.87
CA TYR A 194 -9.96 8.22 7.70
C TYR A 194 -8.74 8.86 7.01
N PRO A 195 -7.50 8.52 7.39
CA PRO A 195 -6.33 9.01 6.69
C PRO A 195 -6.18 8.27 5.36
N PHE A 196 -5.86 9.00 4.28
CA PHE A 196 -5.68 8.45 2.94
C PHE A 196 -4.35 8.88 2.35
N ILE A 197 -3.69 7.96 1.68
CA ILE A 197 -2.49 8.22 0.88
C ILE A 197 -2.76 7.88 -0.59
N HIS A 198 -2.24 8.71 -1.49
CA HIS A 198 -2.26 8.43 -2.92
C HIS A 198 -1.27 7.30 -3.24
N GLU A 199 -1.66 6.36 -4.09
CA GLU A 199 -0.83 5.19 -4.44
C GLU A 199 0.50 5.56 -5.11
N GLU A 200 0.57 6.68 -5.84
CA GLU A 200 1.84 7.17 -6.41
C GLU A 200 2.79 7.70 -5.35
N ASP A 201 2.26 8.29 -4.26
CA ASP A 201 3.08 8.77 -3.16
C ASP A 201 3.57 7.62 -2.31
N LEU A 202 2.71 6.63 -2.05
CA LEU A 202 3.11 5.41 -1.37
C LEU A 202 4.19 4.65 -2.16
N ALA A 203 4.03 4.52 -3.48
CA ALA A 203 5.04 3.91 -4.34
C ALA A 203 6.37 4.69 -4.29
N ALA A 204 6.32 6.02 -4.23
CA ALA A 204 7.52 6.85 -4.12
C ALA A 204 8.25 6.67 -2.80
N VAL A 205 7.53 6.53 -1.67
CA VAL A 205 8.13 6.20 -0.36
C VAL A 205 8.83 4.85 -0.41
N VAL A 206 8.17 3.83 -0.97
CA VAL A 206 8.76 2.49 -1.13
C VAL A 206 9.99 2.53 -2.03
N ALA A 207 9.93 3.26 -3.15
CA ALA A 207 11.06 3.41 -4.06
C ALA A 207 12.27 4.07 -3.38
N ALA A 208 12.05 5.14 -2.59
CA ALA A 208 13.09 5.79 -1.80
C ALA A 208 13.72 4.81 -0.78
N ALA A 209 12.91 4.04 -0.07
CA ALA A 209 13.38 3.05 0.89
C ALA A 209 14.15 1.89 0.21
N LEU A 210 13.76 1.46 -1.00
CA LEU A 210 14.46 0.41 -1.75
C LEU A 210 15.81 0.88 -2.30
N THR A 211 15.97 2.17 -2.61
CA THR A 211 17.13 2.68 -3.34
C THR A 211 18.10 3.51 -2.49
N GLY A 212 17.65 4.04 -1.35
CA GLY A 212 18.46 4.84 -0.43
C GLY A 212 18.79 4.11 0.87
N ASP A 213 19.77 4.60 1.63
CA ASP A 213 20.19 4.04 2.93
C ASP A 213 19.60 4.80 4.13
N ASP A 214 18.97 5.95 3.89
CA ASP A 214 18.51 6.89 4.92
C ASP A 214 17.40 6.33 5.84
N HIS A 215 16.72 5.27 5.40
CA HIS A 215 15.59 4.69 6.11
C HIS A 215 15.83 3.26 6.61
N THR A 216 17.10 2.87 6.73
CA THR A 216 17.47 1.55 7.24
C THR A 216 17.09 1.40 8.71
N ARG A 217 16.45 0.29 9.05
CA ARG A 217 15.92 -0.05 10.39
C ARG A 217 14.95 1.00 10.93
N THR A 218 14.10 1.50 10.04
CA THR A 218 13.12 2.55 10.35
C THR A 218 11.71 2.06 10.01
N ILE A 219 10.76 2.46 10.85
CA ILE A 219 9.33 2.38 10.55
C ILE A 219 8.92 3.73 9.94
N ILE A 220 8.28 3.69 8.78
CA ILE A 220 7.71 4.87 8.11
C ILE A 220 6.19 4.74 8.15
N GLU A 221 5.55 5.61 8.90
CA GLU A 221 4.10 5.79 8.84
C GLU A 221 3.75 6.57 7.56
N ALA A 222 3.43 5.82 6.49
CA ALA A 222 3.13 6.39 5.19
C ALA A 222 1.67 6.86 5.14
N VAL A 223 1.39 7.92 5.86
CA VAL A 223 0.05 8.44 6.08
C VAL A 223 -0.18 9.76 5.38
N GLY A 224 -1.35 9.91 4.80
CA GLY A 224 -1.85 11.19 4.27
C GLY A 224 -2.83 11.85 5.24
N PRO A 225 -3.32 13.04 4.90
CA PRO A 225 -4.25 13.78 5.77
C PRO A 225 -5.57 13.01 5.93
N PRO A 226 -6.19 13.05 7.13
CA PRO A 226 -7.51 12.49 7.34
C PRO A 226 -8.57 13.21 6.50
N LEU A 227 -9.39 12.46 5.78
CA LEU A 227 -10.47 12.94 4.94
C LEU A 227 -11.81 12.46 5.48
N SER A 228 -12.81 13.36 5.50
CA SER A 228 -14.16 12.92 5.80
C SER A 228 -14.78 12.20 4.60
N THR A 229 -15.67 11.23 4.89
CA THR A 229 -16.46 10.56 3.87
C THR A 229 -17.22 11.58 3.00
N ARG A 230 -17.80 12.58 3.61
CA ARG A 230 -18.51 13.66 2.93
C ARG A 230 -17.61 14.52 2.02
N SER A 231 -16.35 14.79 2.43
CA SER A 231 -15.42 15.55 1.57
C SER A 231 -15.04 14.75 0.32
N ARG A 232 -14.80 13.45 0.46
CA ARG A 232 -14.49 12.57 -0.67
C ARG A 232 -15.65 12.52 -1.69
N ILE A 233 -16.89 12.38 -1.21
CA ILE A 233 -18.07 12.39 -2.08
C ILE A 233 -18.21 13.74 -2.82
N ARG A 234 -17.94 14.86 -2.15
CA ARG A 234 -17.95 16.19 -2.79
C ARG A 234 -16.91 16.32 -3.90
N SER A 235 -15.71 15.82 -3.70
CA SER A 235 -14.67 15.80 -4.74
C SER A 235 -15.14 15.03 -5.98
N ILE A 236 -15.74 13.86 -5.81
CA ILE A 236 -16.29 13.07 -6.92
C ILE A 236 -17.45 13.82 -7.62
N ALA A 237 -18.38 14.38 -6.86
CA ALA A 237 -19.51 15.14 -7.39
C ALA A 237 -19.05 16.35 -8.22
N ALA A 238 -18.06 17.09 -7.72
CA ALA A 238 -17.47 18.24 -8.42
C ALA A 238 -16.83 17.81 -9.76
N ALA A 239 -16.07 16.73 -9.77
CA ALA A 239 -15.42 16.22 -10.98
C ALA A 239 -16.43 15.65 -12.01
N LEU A 240 -17.55 15.08 -11.54
CA LEU A 240 -18.65 14.63 -12.41
C LEU A 240 -19.50 15.78 -12.93
N GLY A 241 -19.43 16.97 -12.31
CA GLY A 241 -20.30 18.11 -12.62
C GLY A 241 -21.78 17.86 -12.28
N ARG A 242 -22.07 16.96 -11.35
CA ARG A 242 -23.44 16.64 -10.87
C ARG A 242 -23.45 16.28 -9.39
N ASP A 243 -24.59 16.48 -8.76
CA ASP A 243 -24.78 16.10 -7.36
C ASP A 243 -24.80 14.58 -7.20
N ILE A 244 -24.28 14.11 -6.07
CA ILE A 244 -24.35 12.72 -5.60
C ILE A 244 -25.21 12.71 -4.34
N GLY A 245 -26.28 11.92 -4.36
CA GLY A 245 -27.12 11.68 -3.20
C GLY A 245 -26.36 10.92 -2.11
N THR A 246 -26.72 11.14 -0.86
CA THR A 246 -26.05 10.46 0.26
C THR A 246 -27.07 9.90 1.24
N VAL A 247 -26.83 8.69 1.74
CA VAL A 247 -27.62 8.03 2.78
C VAL A 247 -26.68 7.63 3.92
N ASP A 248 -26.91 8.21 5.10
CA ASP A 248 -26.17 7.83 6.31
C ASP A 248 -26.77 6.55 6.89
N LEU A 249 -26.01 5.49 6.83
CA LEU A 249 -26.44 4.17 7.32
C LEU A 249 -26.13 4.04 8.82
N ALA A 250 -27.03 3.40 9.55
CA ALA A 250 -26.66 2.92 10.88
C ALA A 250 -25.52 1.87 10.76
N PRO A 251 -24.64 1.73 11.78
CA PRO A 251 -23.51 0.80 11.72
C PRO A 251 -23.89 -0.62 11.30
N ASP A 252 -25.01 -1.16 11.80
CA ASP A 252 -25.50 -2.50 11.42
C ASP A 252 -25.94 -2.59 9.95
N GLN A 253 -26.48 -1.50 9.41
CA GLN A 253 -26.81 -1.42 7.99
C GLN A 253 -25.55 -1.35 7.11
N GLY A 254 -24.54 -0.58 7.54
CA GLY A 254 -23.22 -0.55 6.92
C GLY A 254 -22.57 -1.94 6.90
N ARG A 255 -22.60 -2.63 8.04
CA ARG A 255 -22.16 -4.03 8.18
C ARG A 255 -22.86 -4.95 7.17
N ALA A 256 -24.19 -4.88 7.11
CA ALA A 256 -24.98 -5.71 6.19
C ALA A 256 -24.64 -5.40 4.72
N ASN A 257 -24.41 -4.13 4.38
CA ASN A 257 -24.01 -3.72 3.04
C ASN A 257 -22.65 -4.32 2.66
N TRP A 258 -21.62 -4.18 3.50
CA TRP A 258 -20.30 -4.70 3.22
C TRP A 258 -20.23 -6.23 3.19
N ARG A 259 -21.01 -6.93 4.04
CA ARG A 259 -21.15 -8.39 3.92
C ARG A 259 -21.72 -8.81 2.56
N ARG A 260 -22.71 -8.07 2.05
CA ARG A 260 -23.28 -8.32 0.71
C ARG A 260 -22.24 -8.12 -0.40
N LEU A 261 -21.25 -7.24 -0.20
CA LEU A 261 -20.14 -7.02 -1.09
C LEU A 261 -19.01 -8.07 -0.95
N GLY A 262 -19.18 -9.02 -0.03
CA GLY A 262 -18.23 -10.12 0.17
C GLY A 262 -17.09 -9.83 1.16
N TRP A 263 -17.18 -8.73 1.92
CA TRP A 263 -16.17 -8.44 2.93
C TRP A 263 -16.28 -9.35 4.15
N PRO A 264 -15.16 -9.88 4.67
CA PRO A 264 -15.15 -10.69 5.89
C PRO A 264 -15.46 -9.85 7.13
N ASP A 265 -16.12 -10.48 8.11
CA ASP A 265 -16.57 -9.79 9.32
C ASP A 265 -15.45 -9.09 10.07
N GLY A 266 -14.26 -9.70 10.15
CA GLY A 266 -13.11 -9.08 10.81
C GLY A 266 -12.69 -7.76 10.15
N ALA A 267 -12.66 -7.68 8.83
CA ALA A 267 -12.35 -6.44 8.12
C ALA A 267 -13.44 -5.37 8.34
N ILE A 268 -14.70 -5.81 8.37
CA ILE A 268 -15.85 -4.93 8.62
C ILE A 268 -15.79 -4.37 10.06
N ASP A 269 -15.51 -5.21 11.05
CA ASP A 269 -15.42 -4.81 12.46
C ASP A 269 -14.32 -3.77 12.69
N VAL A 270 -13.14 -4.02 12.16
CA VAL A 270 -12.01 -3.09 12.24
C VAL A 270 -12.35 -1.77 11.55
N THR A 271 -13.03 -1.83 10.38
CA THR A 271 -13.40 -0.61 9.64
C THR A 271 -14.43 0.22 10.39
N LEU A 272 -15.48 -0.39 10.92
CA LEU A 272 -16.51 0.32 11.69
C LEU A 272 -15.90 0.96 12.94
N TYR A 273 -15.06 0.21 13.66
CA TYR A 273 -14.33 0.71 14.82
C TYR A 273 -13.45 1.91 14.45
N ALA A 274 -12.64 1.78 13.39
CA ALA A 274 -11.73 2.83 12.97
C ALA A 274 -12.48 4.10 12.51
N LEU A 275 -13.57 3.99 11.78
CA LEU A 275 -14.39 5.13 11.34
C LEU A 275 -15.00 5.88 12.53
N GLU A 276 -15.46 5.14 13.56
CA GLU A 276 -16.01 5.72 14.78
C GLU A 276 -14.92 6.40 15.63
N GLU A 277 -13.81 5.70 15.86
CA GLU A 277 -12.67 6.16 16.66
C GLU A 277 -12.02 7.41 16.03
N TYR A 278 -11.67 7.34 14.75
CA TYR A 278 -11.06 8.47 14.05
C TYR A 278 -12.01 9.66 13.88
N GLY A 279 -13.32 9.40 13.79
CA GLY A 279 -14.31 10.48 13.78
C GLY A 279 -14.45 11.16 15.14
N THR A 280 -14.34 10.41 16.22
CA THR A 280 -14.43 10.89 17.60
C THR A 280 -13.17 11.66 18.00
N HIS A 281 -12.00 11.16 17.63
CA HIS A 281 -10.69 11.71 17.99
C HIS A 281 -9.99 12.37 16.79
N TYR A 282 -10.77 13.07 15.95
CA TYR A 282 -10.25 13.66 14.71
C TYR A 282 -9.07 14.64 14.93
N ALA A 283 -9.12 15.45 15.99
CA ALA A 283 -8.07 16.41 16.26
C ALA A 283 -6.74 15.73 16.63
N GLU A 284 -6.81 14.67 17.42
CA GLU A 284 -5.67 13.86 17.81
C GLU A 284 -5.10 13.09 16.61
N LEU A 285 -5.97 12.51 15.77
CA LEU A 285 -5.56 11.84 14.54
C LEU A 285 -4.86 12.81 13.58
N LEU A 286 -5.40 14.01 13.37
CA LEU A 286 -4.79 15.03 12.53
C LEU A 286 -3.42 15.43 13.07
N GLN A 287 -3.32 15.70 14.38
CA GLN A 287 -2.05 16.05 15.01
C GLN A 287 -1.03 14.90 14.88
N TRP A 288 -1.44 13.67 15.17
CA TRP A 288 -0.59 12.49 15.01
C TRP A 288 -0.07 12.37 13.57
N THR A 289 -0.93 12.57 12.56
CA THR A 289 -0.52 12.53 11.14
C THR A 289 0.52 13.62 10.82
N LEU A 290 0.35 14.81 11.37
CA LEU A 290 1.26 15.93 11.16
C LEU A 290 2.61 15.77 11.89
N ASP A 291 2.64 14.98 12.95
CA ASP A 291 3.83 14.75 13.78
C ASP A 291 4.72 13.62 13.27
N GLN A 292 4.29 12.85 12.27
CA GLN A 292 5.10 11.76 11.71
C GLN A 292 6.43 12.29 11.15
N ARG A 293 7.55 11.61 11.55
CA ARG A 293 8.89 11.94 11.07
C ARG A 293 9.68 10.65 10.78
N PRO A 294 10.31 10.55 9.60
CA PRO A 294 10.19 11.52 8.51
C PRO A 294 8.75 11.55 7.95
N SER A 295 8.27 12.72 7.55
CA SER A 295 6.98 12.81 6.87
C SER A 295 7.08 12.25 5.45
N VAL A 296 5.96 11.83 4.86
CA VAL A 296 5.94 11.37 3.46
C VAL A 296 6.50 12.45 2.53
N GLN A 297 6.16 13.73 2.74
CA GLN A 297 6.67 14.84 1.92
C GLN A 297 8.19 15.00 2.01
N ASP A 298 8.76 14.79 3.21
CA ASP A 298 10.23 14.86 3.39
C ASP A 298 10.92 13.75 2.60
N ILE A 299 10.34 12.53 2.61
CA ILE A 299 10.89 11.37 1.91
C ILE A 299 10.82 11.55 0.39
N ILE A 300 9.65 11.95 -0.13
CA ILE A 300 9.43 12.05 -1.59
C ILE A 300 9.87 13.38 -2.20
N GLY A 301 10.25 14.36 -1.37
CA GLY A 301 10.78 15.67 -1.80
C GLY A 301 9.77 16.58 -2.51
N ARG A 302 8.46 16.33 -2.37
CA ARG A 302 7.39 17.12 -2.97
C ARG A 302 6.10 17.05 -2.14
N PRO A 303 5.13 17.96 -2.35
CA PRO A 303 3.82 17.87 -1.75
C PRO A 303 3.12 16.54 -2.08
N LEU A 304 2.29 16.06 -1.15
CA LEU A 304 1.42 14.92 -1.37
C LEU A 304 0.39 15.23 -2.47
N ARG A 305 0.05 14.22 -3.25
CA ARG A 305 -1.11 14.27 -4.14
C ARG A 305 -2.38 14.30 -3.31
N THR A 306 -3.33 15.11 -3.74
CA THR A 306 -4.62 15.29 -3.08
C THR A 306 -5.64 14.23 -3.50
N TYR A 307 -6.75 14.14 -2.78
CA TYR A 307 -7.86 13.31 -3.21
C TYR A 307 -8.53 13.85 -4.50
N ASP A 308 -8.48 15.16 -4.73
CA ASP A 308 -8.98 15.77 -5.97
C ASP A 308 -8.11 15.38 -7.17
N ASP A 309 -6.79 15.28 -7.00
CA ASP A 309 -5.88 14.75 -8.03
C ASP A 309 -6.25 13.30 -8.36
N TRP A 310 -6.43 12.46 -7.33
CA TRP A 310 -6.83 11.08 -7.50
C TRP A 310 -8.17 10.93 -8.20
N VAL A 311 -9.18 11.72 -7.82
CA VAL A 311 -10.51 11.72 -8.46
C VAL A 311 -10.38 12.09 -9.94
N SER A 312 -9.58 13.12 -10.26
CA SER A 312 -9.37 13.54 -11.65
C SER A 312 -8.74 12.44 -12.52
N GLU A 313 -7.83 11.67 -11.94
CA GLU A 313 -7.17 10.53 -12.61
C GLU A 313 -8.12 9.32 -12.79
N ASN A 314 -9.14 9.16 -11.92
CA ASN A 314 -9.99 7.97 -11.85
C ASN A 314 -11.48 8.25 -12.14
N ILE A 315 -11.83 9.43 -12.63
CA ILE A 315 -13.22 9.88 -12.78
C ILE A 315 -14.06 8.99 -13.71
N ASP A 316 -13.43 8.36 -14.70
CA ASP A 316 -14.12 7.47 -15.63
C ASP A 316 -14.70 6.22 -14.94
N SER A 317 -14.17 5.84 -13.77
CA SER A 317 -14.73 4.76 -12.97
C SER A 317 -16.10 5.10 -12.37
N PHE A 318 -16.45 6.39 -12.27
CA PHE A 318 -17.69 6.90 -11.69
C PHE A 318 -18.72 7.42 -12.73
N ARG A 319 -18.39 7.39 -14.02
CA ARG A 319 -19.26 7.82 -15.14
C ARG A 319 -20.21 6.77 -15.63
#